data_aefaba5e29075ae32b816db0e1daa2ff
#
_entry.id   aefaba5e29075ae32b816db0e1daa2ff
#
_cell.length_a   1.000
_cell.length_b   1.000
_cell.length_c   1.000
_cell.angle_alpha   90.00
_cell.angle_beta   90.00
_cell.angle_gamma   90.00
#
_symmetry.space_group_name_H-M   'P 1'
#
loop_
_entity.id
_entity.type
_entity.pdbx_description
1 polymer ?
#
loop_
_entity_poly.entity_id
_entity_poly.type
_entity_poly.pdbx_seq_one_letter_code
_entity_poly.pdbx_strand_id
1 'polypeptide(L)'
;KGLQESNIIKSSIFLIPLGNDIYKVGATYHRDQKDNGTTEDAKEELQRKLDSLLNCAYKIINQEAGVRPTVKDRRPLVGIHPKYNNLWVLNGFGSHGIMIAPWASKALYERIETEVPILDEMDIARFN
;
A
#
# COMPACT_ATOMS: atom_id res chain seq x y z
N LYS A 1 10.10 -22.04 -21.20
CA LYS A 1 10.80 -21.92 -19.90
C LYS A 1 10.14 -20.80 -19.14
N GLY A 2 9.85 -20.97 -17.86
CA GLY A 2 9.28 -19.95 -16.98
C GLY A 2 10.22 -18.77 -16.76
N LEU A 3 9.75 -17.76 -16.03
CA LEU A 3 10.47 -16.49 -15.81
C LEU A 3 11.78 -16.66 -15.02
N GLN A 4 11.88 -17.61 -14.13
CA GLN A 4 13.08 -17.94 -13.32
C GLN A 4 13.77 -16.71 -12.67
N GLU A 5 12.99 -15.70 -12.29
CA GLU A 5 13.52 -14.47 -11.68
C GLU A 5 13.36 -14.54 -10.15
N SER A 6 14.44 -14.26 -9.43
CA SER A 6 14.45 -14.26 -7.96
C SER A 6 14.34 -12.87 -7.35
N ASN A 7 14.49 -11.82 -8.16
CA ASN A 7 14.40 -10.44 -7.72
C ASN A 7 13.01 -9.87 -7.97
N ILE A 8 12.65 -8.84 -7.21
CA ILE A 8 11.45 -8.05 -7.46
C ILE A 8 11.64 -7.23 -8.73
N ILE A 9 10.77 -7.41 -9.71
CA ILE A 9 10.73 -6.58 -10.90
C ILE A 9 9.74 -5.45 -10.67
N LYS A 10 10.15 -4.20 -10.93
CA LYS A 10 9.29 -3.01 -10.85
C LYS A 10 9.31 -2.25 -12.17
N SER A 11 8.14 -2.13 -12.82
CA SER A 11 7.88 -1.38 -14.04
C SER A 11 6.54 -0.65 -13.92
N SER A 12 5.68 -0.70 -14.93
CA SER A 12 4.27 -0.27 -14.86
C SER A 12 3.46 -1.06 -13.82
N ILE A 13 3.88 -2.28 -13.57
CA ILE A 13 3.44 -3.17 -12.50
C ILE A 13 4.65 -3.64 -11.69
N PHE A 14 4.41 -4.40 -10.63
CA PHE A 14 5.45 -5.12 -9.92
C PHE A 14 5.21 -6.64 -10.01
N LEU A 15 6.30 -7.40 -10.04
CA LEU A 15 6.30 -8.84 -9.89
C LEU A 15 7.15 -9.18 -8.66
N ILE A 16 6.59 -9.91 -7.72
CA ILE A 16 7.28 -10.37 -6.51
C ILE A 16 7.36 -11.89 -6.57
N PRO A 17 8.56 -12.48 -6.63
CA PRO A 17 8.71 -13.93 -6.57
C PRO A 17 8.29 -14.45 -5.19
N LEU A 18 7.47 -15.50 -5.19
CA LEU A 18 7.02 -16.21 -3.99
C LEU A 18 7.67 -17.59 -3.83
N GLY A 19 8.53 -17.95 -4.76
CA GLY A 19 9.12 -19.29 -4.86
C GLY A 19 8.28 -20.25 -5.74
N ASN A 20 8.87 -21.37 -6.12
CA ASN A 20 8.22 -22.42 -6.91
C ASN A 20 7.58 -21.92 -8.22
N ASP A 21 8.24 -20.97 -8.89
CA ASP A 21 7.76 -20.33 -10.13
C ASP A 21 6.42 -19.61 -9.98
N ILE A 22 6.07 -19.19 -8.74
CA ILE A 22 4.88 -18.41 -8.41
C ILE A 22 5.30 -16.95 -8.20
N TYR A 23 4.54 -16.03 -8.75
CA TYR A 23 4.78 -14.59 -8.67
C TYR A 23 3.51 -13.84 -8.28
N LYS A 24 3.64 -12.90 -7.34
CA LYS A 24 2.57 -11.94 -7.06
C LYS A 24 2.72 -10.74 -7.98
N VAL A 25 1.65 -10.43 -8.72
CA VAL A 25 1.62 -9.32 -9.68
C VAL A 25 0.69 -8.23 -9.17
N GLY A 26 1.07 -6.97 -9.31
CA GLY A 26 0.24 -5.83 -8.90
C GLY A 26 0.75 -4.49 -9.44
N ALA A 27 -0.02 -3.48 -9.28
CA ALA A 27 -1.38 -3.46 -8.83
C ALA A 27 -2.17 -2.42 -9.61
N THR A 28 -3.45 -2.66 -9.73
CA THR A 28 -4.39 -1.63 -10.14
C THR A 28 -4.77 -0.75 -8.95
N TYR A 29 -5.41 0.39 -9.22
CA TYR A 29 -5.91 1.28 -8.19
C TYR A 29 -7.21 1.94 -8.65
N HIS A 30 -8.31 1.54 -8.05
CA HIS A 30 -9.64 2.10 -8.30
C HIS A 30 -10.13 2.84 -7.05
N ARG A 31 -10.33 4.14 -7.14
CA ARG A 31 -10.69 5.00 -6.00
C ARG A 31 -12.12 4.78 -5.52
N ASP A 32 -13.00 4.43 -6.45
CA ASP A 32 -14.43 4.34 -6.19
C ASP A 32 -14.82 2.98 -5.60
N GLN A 33 -13.96 1.98 -5.74
CA GLN A 33 -14.17 0.65 -5.20
C GLN A 33 -13.57 0.57 -3.78
N LYS A 34 -14.46 0.48 -2.79
CA LYS A 34 -14.11 0.52 -1.36
C LYS A 34 -14.29 -0.83 -0.66
N ASP A 35 -14.45 -1.88 -1.42
CA ASP A 35 -14.54 -3.25 -0.92
C ASP A 35 -13.30 -4.07 -1.31
N ASN A 36 -13.23 -5.29 -0.82
CA ASN A 36 -12.19 -6.25 -1.18
C ASN A 36 -12.58 -7.12 -2.38
N GLY A 37 -13.58 -6.70 -3.13
CA GLY A 37 -14.04 -7.41 -4.32
C GLY A 37 -13.03 -7.32 -5.45
N THR A 38 -12.81 -8.44 -6.14
CA THR A 38 -12.04 -8.47 -7.38
C THR A 38 -12.94 -8.13 -8.57
N THR A 39 -12.40 -7.47 -9.58
CA THR A 39 -13.11 -7.15 -10.81
C THR A 39 -12.41 -7.72 -12.02
N GLU A 40 -13.16 -8.05 -13.05
CA GLU A 40 -12.58 -8.53 -14.31
C GLU A 40 -11.78 -7.43 -15.02
N ASP A 41 -12.26 -6.18 -15.00
CA ASP A 41 -11.54 -5.02 -15.55
C ASP A 41 -10.14 -4.86 -14.95
N ALA A 42 -10.02 -5.00 -13.62
CA ALA A 42 -8.73 -4.92 -12.93
C ALA A 42 -7.80 -6.07 -13.33
N LYS A 43 -8.35 -7.25 -13.53
CA LYS A 43 -7.60 -8.42 -14.00
C LYS A 43 -7.11 -8.22 -15.43
N GLU A 44 -7.98 -7.79 -16.32
CA GLU A 44 -7.62 -7.50 -17.73
C GLU A 44 -6.56 -6.40 -17.82
N GLU A 45 -6.66 -5.35 -16.98
CA GLU A 45 -5.63 -4.30 -16.90
C GLU A 45 -4.28 -4.88 -16.52
N LEU A 46 -4.23 -5.73 -15.48
CA LEU A 46 -2.99 -6.38 -15.04
C LEU A 46 -2.45 -7.33 -16.10
N GLN A 47 -3.31 -8.10 -16.75
CA GLN A 47 -2.90 -9.01 -17.83
C GLN A 47 -2.27 -8.26 -18.99
N ARG A 48 -2.90 -7.21 -19.50
CA ARG A 48 -2.33 -6.39 -20.59
C ARG A 48 -0.94 -5.83 -20.23
N LYS A 49 -0.76 -5.35 -18.99
CA LYS A 49 0.54 -4.86 -18.53
C LYS A 49 1.56 -5.99 -18.40
N LEU A 50 1.13 -7.15 -17.95
CA LEU A 50 1.97 -8.33 -17.81
C LEU A 50 2.41 -8.86 -19.18
N ASP A 51 1.51 -8.96 -20.15
CA ASP A 51 1.78 -9.38 -21.53
C ASP A 51 2.78 -8.43 -22.23
N SER A 52 2.74 -7.14 -21.90
CA SER A 52 3.71 -6.18 -22.42
C SER A 52 5.11 -6.29 -21.80
N LEU A 53 5.21 -6.93 -20.64
CA LEU A 53 6.45 -7.06 -19.86
C LEU A 53 7.12 -8.42 -20.06
N LEU A 54 6.35 -9.48 -20.24
CA LEU A 54 6.83 -10.86 -20.27
C LEU A 54 6.77 -11.44 -21.69
N ASN A 55 7.84 -12.16 -22.06
CA ASN A 55 7.90 -12.95 -23.30
C ASN A 55 7.77 -14.47 -23.02
N CYS A 56 7.15 -14.85 -21.90
CA CYS A 56 6.94 -16.25 -21.54
C CYS A 56 5.48 -16.52 -21.19
N ALA A 57 5.04 -17.77 -21.40
CA ALA A 57 3.70 -18.19 -20.98
C ALA A 57 3.56 -18.21 -19.47
N TYR A 58 2.39 -17.83 -18.98
CA TYR A 58 2.03 -17.86 -17.56
C TYR A 58 0.57 -18.33 -17.38
N LYS A 59 0.22 -18.66 -16.15
CA LYS A 59 -1.15 -19.01 -15.76
C LYS A 59 -1.55 -18.22 -14.53
N ILE A 60 -2.68 -17.55 -14.57
CA ILE A 60 -3.28 -16.93 -13.38
C ILE A 60 -3.89 -18.01 -12.51
N ILE A 61 -3.47 -18.08 -11.26
CA ILE A 61 -3.93 -19.08 -10.30
C ILE A 61 -4.84 -18.49 -9.22
N ASN A 62 -4.73 -17.17 -8.98
CA ASN A 62 -5.55 -16.47 -8.00
C ASN A 62 -5.65 -14.99 -8.34
N GLN A 63 -6.69 -14.31 -7.82
CA GLN A 63 -6.85 -12.87 -7.86
C GLN A 63 -7.29 -12.39 -6.47
N GLU A 64 -6.65 -11.32 -5.98
CA GLU A 64 -6.92 -10.72 -4.69
C GLU A 64 -7.08 -9.21 -4.83
N ALA A 65 -7.96 -8.64 -4.03
CA ALA A 65 -8.10 -7.21 -3.88
C ALA A 65 -8.00 -6.82 -2.40
N GLY A 66 -7.71 -5.56 -2.13
CA GLY A 66 -7.63 -5.05 -0.78
C GLY A 66 -7.71 -3.54 -0.74
N VAL A 67 -8.33 -3.02 0.31
CA VAL A 67 -8.45 -1.58 0.54
C VAL A 67 -7.18 -1.05 1.19
N ARG A 68 -6.57 -0.03 0.56
CA ARG A 68 -5.43 0.67 1.15
C ARG A 68 -5.92 1.82 2.04
N PRO A 69 -5.38 1.97 3.24
CA PRO A 69 -5.68 3.11 4.11
C PRO A 69 -5.04 4.38 3.52
N THR A 70 -5.75 5.04 2.61
CA THR A 70 -5.26 6.23 1.90
C THR A 70 -6.00 7.46 2.35
N VAL A 71 -5.28 8.56 2.59
CA VAL A 71 -5.83 9.87 2.90
C VAL A 71 -5.88 10.72 1.64
N LYS A 72 -6.78 11.71 1.61
CA LYS A 72 -6.99 12.58 0.44
C LYS A 72 -5.71 13.29 -0.01
N ASP A 73 -4.92 13.76 0.94
CA ASP A 73 -3.63 14.42 0.72
C ASP A 73 -2.44 13.45 0.56
N ARG A 74 -2.68 12.14 0.65
CA ARG A 74 -1.67 11.06 0.54
C ARG A 74 -0.56 11.12 1.58
N ARG A 75 -0.78 11.79 2.71
CA ARG A 75 0.15 11.88 3.84
C ARG A 75 -0.34 11.02 5.00
N PRO A 76 0.52 10.46 5.84
CA PRO A 76 0.12 9.70 7.02
C PRO A 76 -0.80 10.49 7.95
N LEU A 77 -1.56 9.77 8.74
CA LEU A 77 -2.34 10.29 9.88
C LEU A 77 -1.67 9.82 11.15
N VAL A 78 -1.04 10.73 11.87
CA VAL A 78 -0.35 10.44 13.12
C VAL A 78 -0.79 11.45 14.17
N GLY A 79 -1.01 11.02 15.41
CA GLY A 79 -1.27 11.93 16.51
C GLY A 79 -2.55 11.66 17.28
N ILE A 80 -2.89 12.59 18.15
CA ILE A 80 -4.08 12.52 18.99
C ILE A 80 -5.32 12.97 18.22
N HIS A 81 -6.43 12.26 18.41
CA HIS A 81 -7.69 12.63 17.77
C HIS A 81 -8.19 13.97 18.29
N PRO A 82 -8.58 14.93 17.42
CA PRO A 82 -8.91 16.30 17.84
C PRO A 82 -10.01 16.43 18.88
N LYS A 83 -10.94 15.46 18.94
CA LYS A 83 -12.09 15.48 19.86
C LYS A 83 -11.96 14.52 21.05
N TYR A 84 -11.03 13.58 20.99
CA TYR A 84 -10.92 12.50 21.99
C TYR A 84 -9.47 12.37 22.45
N ASN A 85 -9.17 12.93 23.62
CA ASN A 85 -7.80 13.02 24.14
C ASN A 85 -7.15 11.68 24.51
N ASN A 86 -7.91 10.60 24.54
CA ASN A 86 -7.43 9.24 24.80
C ASN A 86 -7.35 8.38 23.56
N LEU A 87 -7.62 8.96 22.37
CA LEU A 87 -7.58 8.25 21.09
C LEU A 87 -6.41 8.74 20.24
N TRP A 88 -5.46 7.85 20.00
CA TRP A 88 -4.32 8.10 19.15
C TRP A 88 -4.48 7.40 17.81
N VAL A 89 -3.98 8.01 16.75
CA VAL A 89 -4.10 7.52 15.38
C VAL A 89 -2.72 7.33 14.79
N LEU A 90 -2.53 6.18 14.14
CA LEU A 90 -1.36 5.85 13.34
C LEU A 90 -1.85 5.10 12.10
N ASN A 91 -2.07 5.81 11.00
CA ASN A 91 -2.70 5.25 9.80
C ASN A 91 -2.39 6.10 8.55
N GLY A 92 -3.08 5.84 7.45
CA GLY A 92 -3.01 6.65 6.24
C GLY A 92 -1.78 6.44 5.37
N PHE A 93 -1.07 5.33 5.53
CA PHE A 93 0.21 5.07 4.85
C PHE A 93 0.08 4.73 3.36
N GLY A 94 -1.10 4.47 2.86
CA GLY A 94 -1.34 4.08 1.47
C GLY A 94 -0.53 2.86 1.05
N SER A 95 0.27 3.00 0.01
CA SER A 95 1.13 1.91 -0.49
C SER A 95 2.55 1.91 0.11
N HIS A 96 2.88 2.84 1.00
CA HIS A 96 4.22 3.05 1.54
C HIS A 96 4.37 2.64 3.01
N GLY A 97 3.39 1.90 3.55
CA GLY A 97 3.32 1.56 4.98
C GLY A 97 4.60 0.92 5.52
N ILE A 98 5.16 -0.06 4.82
CA ILE A 98 6.38 -0.76 5.25
C ILE A 98 7.57 0.21 5.42
N MET A 99 7.67 1.22 4.57
CA MET A 99 8.75 2.21 4.62
C MET A 99 8.51 3.29 5.68
N ILE A 100 7.27 3.75 5.81
CA ILE A 100 6.93 4.93 6.63
C ILE A 100 6.56 4.53 8.06
N ALA A 101 5.93 3.39 8.27
CA ALA A 101 5.42 2.99 9.58
C ALA A 101 6.47 2.98 10.70
N PRO A 102 7.70 2.49 10.52
CA PRO A 102 8.71 2.51 11.58
C PRO A 102 9.04 3.91 12.07
N TRP A 103 9.20 4.86 11.13
CA TRP A 103 9.48 6.25 11.46
C TRP A 103 8.27 6.95 12.07
N ALA A 104 7.08 6.75 11.52
CA ALA A 104 5.84 7.32 12.02
C ALA A 104 5.47 6.78 13.42
N SER A 105 5.76 5.50 13.68
CA SER A 105 5.58 4.90 15.01
C SER A 105 6.52 5.53 16.04
N LYS A 106 7.77 5.79 15.66
CA LYS A 106 8.73 6.50 16.52
C LYS A 106 8.24 7.90 16.84
N ALA A 107 7.78 8.66 15.83
CA ALA A 107 7.26 10.01 16.03
C ALA A 107 6.03 10.02 16.96
N LEU A 108 5.12 9.04 16.82
CA LEU A 108 3.98 8.88 17.71
C LEU A 108 4.41 8.53 19.13
N TYR A 109 5.35 7.63 19.31
CA TYR A 109 5.90 7.26 20.62
C TYR A 109 6.54 8.48 21.33
N GLU A 110 7.40 9.22 20.62
CA GLU A 110 8.03 10.43 21.15
C GLU A 110 6.99 11.49 21.53
N ARG A 111 5.92 11.62 20.75
CA ARG A 111 4.80 12.52 21.08
C ARG A 111 4.08 12.11 22.36
N ILE A 112 3.87 10.82 22.57
CA ILE A 112 3.18 10.29 23.75
C ILE A 112 4.04 10.43 25.00
N GLU A 113 5.32 10.07 24.93
CA GLU A 113 6.19 9.96 26.11
C GLU A 113 6.90 11.27 26.46
N THR A 114 7.19 12.11 25.48
CA THR A 114 8.05 13.28 25.64
C THR A 114 7.45 14.58 25.10
N GLU A 115 6.22 14.53 24.63
CA GLU A 115 5.49 15.67 24.04
C GLU A 115 6.16 16.33 22.83
N VAL A 116 7.16 15.67 22.21
CA VAL A 116 7.79 16.15 20.98
C VAL A 116 6.73 16.33 19.88
N PRO A 117 6.64 17.49 19.22
CA PRO A 117 5.66 17.71 18.18
C PRO A 117 5.79 16.75 17.00
N ILE A 118 4.66 16.28 16.51
CA ILE A 118 4.60 15.55 15.24
C ILE A 118 4.76 16.57 14.10
N LEU A 119 5.39 16.18 13.01
CA LEU A 119 5.48 17.04 11.83
C LEU A 119 4.08 17.42 11.33
N ASP A 120 3.85 18.69 11.08
CA ASP A 120 2.54 19.25 10.66
C ASP A 120 1.95 18.49 9.47
N GLU A 121 2.80 18.04 8.57
CA GLU A 121 2.40 17.26 7.40
C GLU A 121 1.78 15.90 7.72
N MET A 122 2.05 15.35 8.89
CA MET A 122 1.53 14.06 9.33
C MET A 122 0.54 14.19 10.47
N ASP A 123 0.55 15.30 11.19
CA ASP A 123 -0.34 15.48 12.33
C ASP A 123 -1.80 15.41 11.85
N ILE A 124 -2.59 14.57 12.53
CA ILE A 124 -4.04 14.47 12.26
C ILE A 124 -4.75 15.81 12.51
N ALA A 125 -4.20 16.68 13.36
CA ALA A 125 -4.74 18.00 13.65
C ALA A 125 -4.85 18.91 12.42
N ARG A 126 -4.12 18.63 11.34
CA ARG A 126 -4.22 19.37 10.06
C ARG A 126 -5.58 19.30 9.37
N PHE A 127 -6.47 18.45 9.86
CA PHE A 127 -7.84 18.33 9.36
C PHE A 127 -8.89 18.98 10.30
N ASN A 128 -8.47 19.82 11.22
CA ASN A 128 -9.34 20.59 12.12
C ASN A 128 -9.79 21.89 11.49
#